data_1a8ad0a9b0f5a918ad7768d4d8e4c34b
#
_entry.id   1a8ad0a9b0f5a918ad7768d4d8e4c34b
#
_cell.length_a   1.000
_cell.length_b   1.000
_cell.length_c   1.000
_cell.angle_alpha   90.00
_cell.angle_beta   90.00
_cell.angle_gamma   90.00
#
_symmetry.space_group_name_H-M   'P 1'
#
loop_
_entity.id
_entity.type
_entity.pdbx_description
1 polymer ?
#
loop_
_entity_poly.entity_id
_entity_poly.type
_entity_poly.pdbx_seq_one_letter_code
_entity_poly.pdbx_strand_id
1 'polypeptide(L)'
;LADPRVVDVTGAEGRLVSVSRMAWGRTYKERRISMQAYIVRWNFLRMMGIPVTDGRDFLESDEQKETGMLICNEAARREYGFELGDEIGGFFGSDPLVGVCADFNFRPMQYGVVPFVFYVVPEEWSRNSNGRASQLLYLRYRPDADVEGVVDYLRQCIAEADPHLTPGEIQVRTFEEELGFEYTKERRLATVVGLFTLLS
;
A
#
# COMPACT_ATOMS: atom_id res chain seq x y z
N LEU A 1 -5.20 10.80 17.60
CA LEU A 1 -5.20 11.96 16.70
C LEU A 1 -5.81 13.14 17.43
N ALA A 2 -5.02 14.21 17.69
CA ALA A 2 -5.48 15.34 18.46
C ALA A 2 -6.22 16.38 17.60
N ASP A 3 -6.04 16.37 16.28
CA ASP A 3 -6.68 17.32 15.36
C ASP A 3 -8.02 16.76 14.84
N PRO A 4 -9.16 17.44 15.03
CA PRO A 4 -10.47 16.97 14.61
C PRO A 4 -10.68 16.94 13.09
N ARG A 5 -9.79 17.56 12.32
CA ARG A 5 -9.79 17.52 10.85
C ARG A 5 -9.28 16.20 10.32
N VAL A 6 -8.45 15.49 11.11
CA VAL A 6 -7.87 14.19 10.73
C VAL A 6 -8.81 13.06 11.11
N VAL A 7 -9.21 12.26 10.15
CA VAL A 7 -10.15 11.13 10.34
C VAL A 7 -9.39 9.85 10.67
N ASP A 8 -8.32 9.53 9.93
CA ASP A 8 -7.53 8.31 10.13
C ASP A 8 -6.12 8.49 9.56
N VAL A 9 -5.17 7.69 10.05
CA VAL A 9 -3.79 7.64 9.57
C VAL A 9 -3.38 6.18 9.45
N THR A 10 -2.71 5.82 8.35
CA THR A 10 -2.11 4.51 8.16
C THR A 10 -0.72 4.64 7.56
N GLY A 11 0.04 3.55 7.60
CA GLY A 11 1.39 3.49 7.05
C GLY A 11 1.54 2.40 6.01
N ALA A 12 2.57 2.56 5.17
CA ALA A 12 2.98 1.56 4.20
C ALA A 12 4.47 1.66 3.87
N GLU A 13 5.02 0.64 3.20
CA GLU A 13 6.43 0.58 2.81
C GLU A 13 6.81 1.52 1.66
N GLY A 14 5.86 2.25 1.10
CA GLY A 14 6.09 3.17 0.00
C GLY A 14 4.80 3.58 -0.68
N ARG A 15 4.90 4.07 -1.92
CA ARG A 15 3.74 4.52 -2.68
C ARG A 15 3.00 3.35 -3.30
N LEU A 16 1.69 3.26 -3.11
CA LEU A 16 0.86 2.21 -3.69
C LEU A 16 1.01 2.15 -5.22
N VAL A 17 1.03 3.29 -5.89
CA VAL A 17 1.20 3.39 -7.35
C VAL A 17 2.57 2.91 -7.86
N SER A 18 3.57 2.80 -6.99
CA SER A 18 4.92 2.32 -7.32
C SER A 18 5.15 0.85 -7.00
N VAL A 19 4.18 0.17 -6.39
CA VAL A 19 4.28 -1.25 -5.98
C VAL A 19 4.50 -2.19 -7.16
N SER A 20 4.17 -1.74 -8.38
CA SER A 20 4.40 -2.53 -9.61
C SER A 20 5.85 -3.03 -9.82
N ARG A 21 6.80 -2.55 -9.00
CA ARG A 21 8.21 -2.96 -9.04
C ARG A 21 8.57 -4.05 -8.04
N MET A 22 7.68 -4.39 -7.11
CA MET A 22 7.93 -5.40 -6.08
C MET A 22 7.12 -6.67 -6.36
N ALA A 23 7.70 -7.56 -7.14
CA ALA A 23 7.14 -8.90 -7.33
C ALA A 23 7.77 -9.87 -6.32
N TRP A 24 6.92 -10.55 -5.55
CA TRP A 24 7.35 -11.64 -4.69
C TRP A 24 7.29 -12.96 -5.47
N GLY A 25 8.45 -13.59 -5.64
CA GLY A 25 8.52 -14.96 -6.11
C GLY A 25 8.47 -15.92 -4.91
N ARG A 26 7.56 -16.87 -4.91
CA ARG A 26 7.38 -17.88 -3.87
C ARG A 26 7.13 -19.25 -4.49
N THR A 27 7.27 -20.29 -3.68
CA THR A 27 6.81 -21.63 -4.03
C THR A 27 5.58 -21.94 -3.17
N TYR A 28 4.47 -22.26 -3.84
CA TYR A 28 3.22 -22.63 -3.20
C TYR A 28 2.69 -23.90 -3.85
N LYS A 29 2.42 -24.95 -3.06
CA LYS A 29 1.97 -26.28 -3.52
C LYS A 29 2.81 -26.76 -4.72
N GLU A 30 4.15 -26.73 -4.57
CA GLU A 30 5.17 -27.14 -5.57
C GLU A 30 5.20 -26.27 -6.86
N ARG A 31 4.38 -25.23 -6.97
CA ARG A 31 4.39 -24.29 -8.09
C ARG A 31 5.11 -23.00 -7.74
N ARG A 32 5.94 -22.52 -8.65
CA ARG A 32 6.45 -21.15 -8.56
C ARG A 32 5.32 -20.16 -8.86
N ILE A 33 5.08 -19.25 -7.94
CA ILE A 33 4.13 -18.17 -8.08
C ILE A 33 4.86 -16.83 -8.02
N SER A 34 4.29 -15.81 -8.66
CA SER A 34 4.79 -14.44 -8.61
C SER A 34 3.62 -13.49 -8.48
N MET A 35 3.63 -12.66 -7.46
CA MET A 35 2.56 -11.71 -7.15
C MET A 35 3.15 -10.39 -6.68
N GLN A 36 2.39 -9.34 -6.79
CA GLN A 36 2.71 -8.05 -6.18
C GLN A 36 2.48 -8.16 -4.67
N ALA A 37 3.39 -7.62 -3.87
CA ALA A 37 3.24 -7.60 -2.42
C ALA A 37 3.47 -6.18 -1.90
N TYR A 38 2.75 -5.82 -0.85
CA TYR A 38 2.79 -4.49 -0.28
C TYR A 38 2.65 -4.54 1.24
N ILE A 39 3.70 -4.13 1.94
CA ILE A 39 3.68 -4.07 3.40
C ILE A 39 2.91 -2.83 3.83
N VAL A 40 1.96 -3.04 4.72
CA VAL A 40 1.04 -2.02 5.22
C VAL A 40 0.80 -2.15 6.72
N ARG A 41 0.25 -1.10 7.33
CA ARG A 41 -0.29 -1.16 8.69
C ARG A 41 -1.67 -1.83 8.68
N TRP A 42 -2.07 -2.33 9.84
CA TRP A 42 -3.29 -3.12 10.03
C TRP A 42 -4.59 -2.43 9.54
N ASN A 43 -4.68 -1.10 9.60
CA ASN A 43 -5.88 -0.36 9.22
C ASN A 43 -5.91 0.10 7.74
N PHE A 44 -4.93 -0.32 6.93
CA PHE A 44 -4.73 0.19 5.57
C PHE A 44 -5.93 -0.09 4.65
N LEU A 45 -6.41 -1.33 4.60
CA LEU A 45 -7.51 -1.71 3.68
C LEU A 45 -8.78 -0.92 4.00
N ARG A 46 -9.14 -0.86 5.28
CA ARG A 46 -10.29 -0.10 5.75
C ARG A 46 -10.17 1.38 5.41
N MET A 47 -9.00 1.97 5.63
CA MET A 47 -8.76 3.39 5.34
C MET A 47 -8.84 3.68 3.84
N MET A 48 -8.33 2.80 2.98
CA MET A 48 -8.40 2.93 1.52
C MET A 48 -9.77 2.54 0.94
N GLY A 49 -10.67 2.02 1.75
CA GLY A 49 -11.99 1.57 1.29
C GLY A 49 -11.93 0.30 0.43
N ILE A 50 -10.92 -0.55 0.64
CA ILE A 50 -10.78 -1.85 -0.03
C ILE A 50 -11.53 -2.90 0.80
N PRO A 51 -12.69 -3.41 0.35
CA PRO A 51 -13.47 -4.34 1.15
C PRO A 51 -12.84 -5.74 1.17
N VAL A 52 -12.85 -6.37 2.34
CA VAL A 52 -12.56 -7.79 2.48
C VAL A 52 -13.81 -8.58 2.10
N THR A 53 -13.68 -9.52 1.17
CA THR A 53 -14.80 -10.30 0.58
C THR A 53 -14.93 -11.69 1.20
N ASP A 54 -13.84 -12.21 1.79
CA ASP A 54 -13.83 -13.49 2.49
C ASP A 54 -12.78 -13.47 3.63
N GLY A 55 -13.03 -14.24 4.70
CA GLY A 55 -12.18 -14.23 5.88
C GLY A 55 -12.35 -12.97 6.73
N ARG A 56 -11.22 -12.35 7.13
CA ARG A 56 -11.22 -11.13 7.97
C ARG A 56 -10.21 -10.10 7.49
N ASP A 57 -10.46 -8.86 7.84
CA ASP A 57 -9.47 -7.78 7.73
C ASP A 57 -8.34 -7.95 8.76
N PHE A 58 -7.26 -7.22 8.58
CA PHE A 58 -6.20 -7.13 9.57
C PHE A 58 -6.71 -6.52 10.87
N LEU A 59 -6.12 -6.95 11.98
CA LEU A 59 -6.36 -6.44 13.32
C LEU A 59 -5.09 -5.76 13.83
N GLU A 60 -5.23 -4.78 14.71
CA GLU A 60 -4.09 -4.15 15.37
C GLU A 60 -3.22 -5.18 16.11
N SER A 61 -3.86 -6.20 16.69
CA SER A 61 -3.15 -7.31 17.35
C SER A 61 -2.32 -8.17 16.39
N ASP A 62 -2.53 -8.10 15.08
CA ASP A 62 -1.71 -8.85 14.12
C ASP A 62 -0.29 -8.29 14.04
N GLU A 63 -0.09 -7.00 14.30
CA GLU A 63 1.24 -6.38 14.37
C GLU A 63 2.03 -6.76 15.65
N GLN A 64 1.34 -7.35 16.63
CA GLN A 64 1.95 -7.80 17.89
C GLN A 64 2.33 -9.29 17.87
N LYS A 65 2.06 -9.99 16.77
CA LYS A 65 2.41 -11.40 16.60
C LYS A 65 3.87 -11.57 16.19
N GLU A 66 4.37 -12.79 16.33
CA GLU A 66 5.73 -13.15 15.89
C GLU A 66 5.81 -13.38 14.37
N THR A 67 4.68 -13.64 13.70
CA THR A 67 4.58 -13.89 12.27
C THR A 67 3.76 -12.80 11.60
N GLY A 68 3.98 -12.59 10.30
CA GLY A 68 3.15 -11.69 9.49
C GLY A 68 1.78 -12.29 9.16
N MET A 69 0.89 -11.46 8.64
CA MET A 69 -0.44 -11.86 8.16
C MET A 69 -0.64 -11.37 6.74
N LEU A 70 -1.32 -12.17 5.92
CA LEU A 70 -1.53 -11.90 4.51
C LEU A 70 -3.02 -11.75 4.18
N ILE A 71 -3.34 -10.79 3.30
CA ILE A 71 -4.63 -10.69 2.62
C ILE A 71 -4.34 -10.60 1.12
N CYS A 72 -4.88 -11.52 0.32
CA CYS A 72 -4.74 -11.47 -1.12
C CYS A 72 -5.97 -10.82 -1.78
N ASN A 73 -5.84 -10.35 -3.04
CA ASN A 73 -7.00 -9.96 -3.81
C ASN A 73 -7.64 -11.17 -4.51
N GLU A 74 -8.86 -10.99 -5.03
CA GLU A 74 -9.60 -12.03 -5.75
C GLU A 74 -8.81 -12.55 -6.97
N ALA A 75 -8.04 -11.71 -7.65
CA ALA A 75 -7.21 -12.12 -8.77
C ALA A 75 -6.14 -13.13 -8.37
N ALA A 76 -5.44 -12.89 -7.24
CA ALA A 76 -4.44 -13.83 -6.73
C ALA A 76 -5.09 -15.15 -6.28
N ARG A 77 -6.26 -15.08 -5.63
CA ARG A 77 -7.04 -16.26 -5.24
C ARG A 77 -7.40 -17.11 -6.45
N ARG A 78 -7.93 -16.49 -7.50
CA ARG A 78 -8.34 -17.20 -8.73
C ARG A 78 -7.14 -17.82 -9.46
N GLU A 79 -6.01 -17.10 -9.54
CA GLU A 79 -4.86 -17.55 -10.31
C GLU A 79 -4.09 -18.67 -9.62
N TYR A 80 -3.97 -18.61 -8.29
CA TYR A 80 -3.11 -19.54 -7.53
C TYR A 80 -3.89 -20.57 -6.71
N GLY A 81 -5.21 -20.42 -6.58
CA GLY A 81 -6.04 -21.31 -5.79
C GLY A 81 -5.79 -21.19 -4.29
N PHE A 82 -5.58 -19.96 -3.80
CA PHE A 82 -5.37 -19.70 -2.37
C PHE A 82 -6.64 -19.97 -1.55
N GLU A 83 -6.44 -20.58 -0.38
CA GLU A 83 -7.48 -20.83 0.61
C GLU A 83 -7.13 -20.11 1.91
N LEU A 84 -8.17 -19.74 2.69
CA LEU A 84 -7.94 -19.13 4.01
C LEU A 84 -7.18 -20.10 4.92
N GLY A 85 -6.17 -19.59 5.62
CA GLY A 85 -5.28 -20.38 6.45
C GLY A 85 -4.06 -20.94 5.72
N ASP A 86 -4.00 -20.85 4.39
CA ASP A 86 -2.80 -21.27 3.66
C ASP A 86 -1.57 -20.46 4.08
N GLU A 87 -0.48 -21.14 4.26
CA GLU A 87 0.83 -20.56 4.52
C GLU A 87 1.52 -20.28 3.18
N ILE A 88 1.38 -19.04 2.70
CA ILE A 88 1.91 -18.65 1.38
C ILE A 88 3.41 -18.36 1.44
N GLY A 89 3.95 -18.26 2.65
CA GLY A 89 5.33 -17.87 2.90
C GLY A 89 5.54 -16.35 2.76
N GLY A 90 6.12 -15.76 3.77
CA GLY A 90 6.46 -14.35 3.85
C GLY A 90 7.90 -14.16 4.32
N PHE A 91 8.14 -13.14 5.11
CA PHE A 91 9.46 -12.90 5.72
C PHE A 91 9.74 -13.83 6.91
N PHE A 92 8.69 -14.39 7.53
CA PHE A 92 8.78 -15.19 8.75
C PHE A 92 8.58 -16.70 8.49
N GLY A 93 8.46 -17.09 7.22
CA GLY A 93 8.40 -18.49 6.81
C GLY A 93 6.98 -19.08 6.74
N SER A 94 6.16 -18.86 7.76
CA SER A 94 4.81 -19.42 7.89
C SER A 94 3.82 -18.30 8.18
N ASP A 95 3.54 -17.49 7.16
CA ASP A 95 2.65 -16.34 7.28
C ASP A 95 1.28 -16.71 6.69
N PRO A 96 0.22 -16.80 7.51
CA PRO A 96 -1.07 -17.28 7.07
C PRO A 96 -1.85 -16.25 6.26
N LEU A 97 -2.61 -16.73 5.27
CA LEU A 97 -3.62 -15.97 4.57
C LEU A 97 -4.88 -15.86 5.45
N VAL A 98 -5.18 -14.65 5.93
CA VAL A 98 -6.30 -14.42 6.85
C VAL A 98 -7.54 -13.86 6.18
N GLY A 99 -7.40 -13.33 4.95
CA GLY A 99 -8.52 -12.76 4.22
C GLY A 99 -8.27 -12.65 2.72
N VAL A 100 -9.36 -12.40 2.01
CA VAL A 100 -9.38 -12.07 0.59
C VAL A 100 -10.09 -10.74 0.43
N CYS A 101 -9.49 -9.80 -0.30
CA CYS A 101 -10.10 -8.51 -0.59
C CYS A 101 -10.57 -8.42 -2.04
N ALA A 102 -11.49 -7.51 -2.30
CA ALA A 102 -11.93 -7.22 -3.66
C ALA A 102 -10.75 -6.82 -4.56
N ASP A 103 -10.88 -7.09 -5.84
CA ASP A 103 -9.96 -6.58 -6.84
C ASP A 103 -10.01 -5.04 -6.87
N PHE A 104 -8.85 -4.41 -6.95
CA PHE A 104 -8.71 -2.96 -6.98
C PHE A 104 -7.67 -2.54 -8.02
N ASN A 105 -7.81 -1.33 -8.53
CA ASN A 105 -6.85 -0.74 -9.45
C ASN A 105 -6.00 0.31 -8.73
N PHE A 106 -4.70 0.06 -8.66
CA PHE A 106 -3.71 1.02 -8.16
C PHE A 106 -2.78 1.53 -9.27
N ARG A 107 -3.06 1.13 -10.50
CA ARG A 107 -2.34 1.50 -11.73
C ARG A 107 -3.33 2.00 -12.78
N PRO A 108 -2.85 2.68 -13.83
CA PRO A 108 -3.70 3.00 -14.97
C PRO A 108 -4.49 1.77 -15.47
N MET A 109 -5.76 1.95 -15.77
CA MET A 109 -6.72 0.85 -16.06
C MET A 109 -6.31 -0.10 -17.19
N GLN A 110 -5.43 0.35 -18.08
CA GLN A 110 -4.90 -0.44 -19.19
C GLN A 110 -4.06 -1.65 -18.76
N TYR A 111 -3.51 -1.65 -17.54
CA TYR A 111 -2.69 -2.77 -17.04
C TYR A 111 -3.50 -3.90 -16.39
N GLY A 112 -4.82 -3.71 -16.28
CA GLY A 112 -5.69 -4.70 -15.66
C GLY A 112 -5.40 -4.97 -14.18
N VAL A 113 -6.19 -5.84 -13.59
CA VAL A 113 -6.00 -6.31 -12.21
C VAL A 113 -4.96 -7.45 -12.22
N VAL A 114 -4.03 -7.38 -11.30
CA VAL A 114 -2.97 -8.37 -11.13
C VAL A 114 -3.07 -9.07 -9.78
N PRO A 115 -2.52 -10.29 -9.64
CA PRO A 115 -2.37 -10.93 -8.34
C PRO A 115 -1.62 -10.03 -7.35
N PHE A 116 -2.24 -9.78 -6.22
CA PHE A 116 -1.75 -8.84 -5.23
C PHE A 116 -1.96 -9.36 -3.81
N VAL A 117 -1.00 -9.06 -2.94
CA VAL A 117 -1.04 -9.43 -1.53
C VAL A 117 -0.69 -8.23 -0.68
N PHE A 118 -1.53 -7.91 0.28
CA PHE A 118 -1.20 -7.03 1.40
C PHE A 118 -0.57 -7.84 2.52
N TYR A 119 0.41 -7.24 3.18
CA TYR A 119 1.17 -7.91 4.21
C TYR A 119 1.34 -7.02 5.44
N VAL A 120 0.80 -7.46 6.56
CA VAL A 120 1.05 -6.87 7.87
C VAL A 120 2.19 -7.64 8.52
N VAL A 121 3.21 -6.93 8.95
CA VAL A 121 4.40 -7.47 9.60
C VAL A 121 4.40 -7.14 11.09
N PRO A 122 5.09 -7.93 11.93
CA PRO A 122 5.29 -7.60 13.34
C PRO A 122 5.88 -6.20 13.51
N GLU A 123 5.36 -5.43 14.45
CA GLU A 123 5.81 -4.06 14.70
C GLU A 123 7.29 -4.00 15.07
N GLU A 124 7.76 -4.95 15.87
CA GLU A 124 9.17 -5.05 16.24
C GLU A 124 10.07 -5.23 15.01
N TRP A 125 9.67 -6.12 14.09
CA TRP A 125 10.40 -6.32 12.84
C TRP A 125 10.39 -5.06 11.98
N SER A 126 9.23 -4.42 11.85
CA SER A 126 9.11 -3.16 11.09
C SER A 126 10.04 -2.10 11.66
N ARG A 127 10.08 -1.93 12.98
CA ARG A 127 10.95 -0.98 13.67
C ARG A 127 12.42 -1.28 13.41
N ASN A 128 12.84 -2.54 13.52
CA ASN A 128 14.21 -2.98 13.27
C ASN A 128 14.61 -2.92 11.79
N SER A 129 13.63 -2.82 10.88
CA SER A 129 13.81 -2.70 9.43
C SER A 129 13.58 -1.26 8.94
N ASN A 130 14.03 -0.26 9.69
CA ASN A 130 13.88 1.17 9.39
C ASN A 130 12.42 1.63 9.23
N GLY A 131 11.51 1.12 10.06
CA GLY A 131 10.11 1.49 10.02
C GLY A 131 9.39 1.10 8.73
N ARG A 132 9.74 -0.05 8.13
CA ARG A 132 9.32 -0.43 6.78
C ARG A 132 7.82 -0.33 6.53
N ALA A 133 6.98 -0.71 7.49
CA ALA A 133 5.53 -0.57 7.37
C ALA A 133 5.01 0.89 7.51
N SER A 134 5.89 1.86 7.71
CA SER A 134 5.54 3.26 7.95
C SER A 134 6.49 4.24 7.25
N GLN A 135 7.15 3.81 6.18
CA GLN A 135 8.02 4.69 5.38
C GLN A 135 7.23 5.76 4.63
N LEU A 136 5.96 5.48 4.35
CA LEU A 136 5.00 6.44 3.82
C LEU A 136 3.76 6.44 4.72
N LEU A 137 3.29 7.62 5.07
CA LEU A 137 2.05 7.80 5.81
C LEU A 137 0.95 8.25 4.87
N TYR A 138 -0.21 7.63 4.97
CA TYR A 138 -1.44 8.07 4.34
C TYR A 138 -2.34 8.65 5.42
N LEU A 139 -2.92 9.79 5.13
CA LEU A 139 -3.82 10.48 6.02
C LEU A 139 -5.14 10.74 5.32
N ARG A 140 -6.24 10.40 6.01
CA ARG A 140 -7.59 10.77 5.62
C ARG A 140 -8.01 11.96 6.45
N TYR A 141 -8.44 13.03 5.80
CA TYR A 141 -8.99 14.22 6.45
C TYR A 141 -10.46 14.44 6.07
N ARG A 142 -11.13 15.28 6.81
CA ARG A 142 -12.53 15.62 6.55
C ARG A 142 -12.66 16.41 5.24
N PRO A 143 -13.72 16.17 4.43
CA PRO A 143 -13.89 16.85 3.14
C PRO A 143 -14.03 18.38 3.25
N ASP A 144 -14.47 18.88 4.41
CA ASP A 144 -14.66 20.29 4.72
C ASP A 144 -13.43 20.94 5.39
N ALA A 145 -12.34 20.18 5.57
CA ALA A 145 -11.15 20.68 6.23
C ALA A 145 -10.30 21.55 5.30
N ASP A 146 -9.66 22.55 5.87
CA ASP A 146 -8.58 23.29 5.22
C ASP A 146 -7.37 22.39 5.01
N VAL A 147 -7.08 22.07 3.75
CA VAL A 147 -6.01 21.14 3.37
C VAL A 147 -4.64 21.68 3.76
N GLU A 148 -4.39 22.99 3.56
CA GLU A 148 -3.10 23.61 3.91
C GLU A 148 -2.85 23.53 5.42
N GLY A 149 -3.86 23.83 6.22
CA GLY A 149 -3.76 23.72 7.68
C GLY A 149 -3.61 22.28 8.18
N VAL A 150 -4.16 21.27 7.47
CA VAL A 150 -3.91 19.85 7.78
C VAL A 150 -2.47 19.47 7.44
N VAL A 151 -1.96 19.93 6.30
CA VAL A 151 -0.56 19.68 5.87
C VAL A 151 0.43 20.29 6.87
N ASP A 152 0.20 21.50 7.31
CA ASP A 152 1.06 22.18 8.28
C ASP A 152 1.03 21.47 9.65
N TYR A 153 -0.14 21.05 10.09
CA TYR A 153 -0.28 20.23 11.30
C TYR A 153 0.52 18.94 11.21
N LEU A 154 0.43 18.23 10.07
CA LEU A 154 1.21 17.00 9.86
C LEU A 154 2.71 17.24 9.90
N ARG A 155 3.18 18.26 9.20
CA ARG A 155 4.60 18.64 9.20
C ARG A 155 5.11 18.93 10.61
N GLN A 156 4.31 19.64 11.39
CA GLN A 156 4.65 19.91 12.77
C GLN A 156 4.71 18.63 13.62
N CYS A 157 3.70 17.77 13.55
CA CYS A 157 3.68 16.50 14.29
C CYS A 157 4.88 15.59 13.94
N ILE A 158 5.25 15.51 12.67
CA ILE A 158 6.39 14.68 12.23
C ILE A 158 7.71 15.29 12.72
N ALA A 159 7.88 16.60 12.61
CA ALA A 159 9.07 17.28 13.10
C ALA A 159 9.22 17.21 14.64
N GLU A 160 8.11 17.20 15.38
CA GLU A 160 8.12 16.96 16.84
C GLU A 160 8.50 15.52 17.20
N ALA A 161 8.09 14.54 16.36
CA ALA A 161 8.40 13.14 16.56
C ALA A 161 9.85 12.77 16.16
N ASP A 162 10.39 13.43 15.14
CA ASP A 162 11.78 13.27 14.70
C ASP A 162 12.48 14.62 14.63
N PRO A 163 13.29 14.95 15.67
CA PRO A 163 14.04 16.22 15.74
C PRO A 163 15.10 16.42 14.64
N HIS A 164 15.43 15.36 13.88
CA HIS A 164 16.35 15.45 12.75
C HIS A 164 15.67 15.91 11.46
N LEU A 165 14.32 15.91 11.42
CA LEU A 165 13.56 16.38 10.28
C LEU A 165 13.06 17.82 10.49
N THR A 166 13.33 18.67 9.51
CA THR A 166 12.69 20.00 9.47
C THR A 166 11.35 19.92 8.74
N PRO A 167 10.35 20.76 9.10
CA PRO A 167 9.04 20.74 8.42
C PRO A 167 9.13 20.90 6.89
N GLY A 168 10.14 21.61 6.38
CA GLY A 168 10.36 21.82 4.95
C GLY A 168 10.88 20.59 4.19
N GLU A 169 11.47 19.63 4.89
CA GLU A 169 11.95 18.37 4.29
C GLU A 169 10.83 17.33 4.15
N ILE A 170 9.71 17.53 4.85
CA ILE A 170 8.57 16.62 4.84
C ILE A 170 7.75 16.87 3.58
N GLN A 171 7.81 15.92 2.63
CA GLN A 171 7.03 15.99 1.40
C GLN A 171 5.61 15.50 1.66
N VAL A 172 4.65 16.36 1.42
CA VAL A 172 3.22 16.03 1.47
C VAL A 172 2.65 16.21 0.07
N ARG A 173 1.84 15.26 -0.39
CA ARG A 173 1.13 15.29 -1.67
C ARG A 173 -0.28 14.75 -1.48
N THR A 174 -1.22 15.26 -2.25
CA THR A 174 -2.54 14.65 -2.32
C THR A 174 -2.48 13.35 -3.15
N PHE A 175 -3.44 12.45 -2.90
CA PHE A 175 -3.53 11.22 -3.68
C PHE A 175 -3.84 11.50 -5.16
N GLU A 176 -4.57 12.57 -5.46
CA GLU A 176 -4.86 13.02 -6.82
C GLU A 176 -3.60 13.48 -7.56
N GLU A 177 -2.73 14.24 -6.89
CA GLU A 177 -1.43 14.62 -7.46
C GLU A 177 -0.57 13.40 -7.76
N GLU A 178 -0.55 12.43 -6.87
CA GLU A 178 0.22 11.19 -7.02
C GLU A 178 -0.26 10.37 -8.22
N LEU A 179 -1.57 10.20 -8.39
CA LEU A 179 -2.16 9.58 -9.57
C LEU A 179 -1.88 10.38 -10.85
N GLY A 180 -1.97 11.71 -10.78
CA GLY A 180 -1.72 12.61 -11.91
C GLY A 180 -0.31 12.46 -12.48
N PHE A 181 0.70 12.20 -11.66
CA PHE A 181 2.08 11.97 -12.12
C PHE A 181 2.20 10.71 -12.98
N GLU A 182 1.53 9.62 -12.64
CA GLU A 182 1.56 8.38 -13.42
C GLU A 182 0.86 8.56 -14.77
N TYR A 183 -0.28 9.23 -14.81
CA TYR A 183 -0.98 9.56 -16.06
C TYR A 183 -0.19 10.55 -16.94
N THR A 184 0.59 11.46 -16.35
CA THR A 184 1.39 12.42 -17.12
C THR A 184 2.57 11.77 -17.83
N LYS A 185 3.21 10.78 -17.23
CA LYS A 185 4.28 10.00 -17.87
C LYS A 185 3.77 9.29 -19.13
N GLU A 186 2.57 8.71 -19.05
CA GLU A 186 1.95 8.01 -20.17
C GLU A 186 1.49 8.94 -21.29
N ARG A 187 0.93 10.11 -20.96
CA ARG A 187 0.59 11.14 -21.94
C ARG A 187 1.81 11.62 -22.70
N ARG A 188 2.96 11.82 -22.06
CA ARG A 188 4.21 12.20 -22.73
C ARG A 188 4.68 11.10 -23.68
N LEU A 189 4.60 9.84 -23.29
CA LEU A 189 4.95 8.71 -24.16
C LEU A 189 4.05 8.64 -25.40
N ALA A 190 2.73 8.77 -25.23
CA ALA A 190 1.76 8.78 -26.32
C ALA A 190 1.99 9.96 -27.28
N THR A 191 2.37 11.14 -26.77
CA THR A 191 2.68 12.32 -27.56
C THR A 191 3.95 12.09 -28.40
N VAL A 192 4.99 11.49 -27.83
CA VAL A 192 6.24 11.19 -28.53
C VAL A 192 5.99 10.15 -29.64
N VAL A 193 5.27 9.07 -29.37
CA VAL A 193 4.91 8.05 -30.36
C VAL A 193 4.04 8.65 -31.46
N GLY A 194 3.07 9.51 -31.13
CA GLY A 194 2.23 10.20 -32.11
C GLY A 194 3.02 11.13 -33.05
N LEU A 195 4.06 11.80 -32.54
CA LEU A 195 4.94 12.62 -33.36
C LEU A 195 5.78 11.80 -34.34
N PHE A 196 6.26 10.62 -33.97
CA PHE A 196 7.00 9.72 -34.86
C PHE A 196 6.13 9.10 -35.95
N THR A 197 4.84 8.82 -35.68
CA THR A 197 3.90 8.31 -36.69
C THR A 197 3.43 9.36 -37.67
N LEU A 198 3.53 10.65 -37.35
CA LEU A 198 3.24 11.76 -38.29
C LEU A 198 4.42 12.14 -39.19
N LEU A 199 5.63 11.69 -38.86
CA LEU A 199 6.87 11.96 -39.59
C LEU A 199 7.31 10.77 -40.49
N SER A 200 6.58 9.66 -40.46
CA SER A 200 6.76 8.47 -41.33
C SER A 200 5.70 8.44 -42.43
#